data_483b47d7cfe6e705e06af12a31c99b5e
#
_entry.id   483b47d7cfe6e705e06af12a31c99b5e
#
_cell.length_a   1.000
_cell.length_b   1.000
_cell.length_c   1.000
_cell.angle_alpha   90.00
_cell.angle_beta   90.00
_cell.angle_gamma   90.00
#
_symmetry.space_group_name_H-M   'P 1'
#
loop_
_entity.id
_entity.type
_entity.pdbx_description
1 polymer ?
#
loop_
_entity_poly.entity_id
_entity_poly.type
_entity_poly.pdbx_seq_one_letter_code
_entity_poly.pdbx_strand_id
1 'polypeptide(L)'
;MLNIETKSDAGDRSNSAPLPFFVKRVYQEVRRAGLQEQVMIQSFDWSTLRLMHKLDRRIPLVALDNFENQQVGKPGASPWLGGIDIDDFGGNVVRAAASIEGVKVFSSGWDIGNKPSGYYVDAAMIRQARAAGLKVVPWTVDDPAVMHHLIDLGSTA
;
A
#
# COMPACT_ATOMS: atom_id res chain seq x y z
N MET A 1 -2.10 10.29 -14.32
CA MET A 1 -2.81 9.18 -13.65
C MET A 1 -3.26 9.69 -12.29
N LEU A 2 -4.51 9.44 -11.90
CA LEU A 2 -5.03 9.79 -10.58
C LEU A 2 -4.74 8.66 -9.60
N ASN A 3 -4.26 8.99 -8.39
CA ASN A 3 -4.10 8.05 -7.31
C ASN A 3 -5.20 8.30 -6.27
N ILE A 4 -6.18 7.42 -6.19
CA ILE A 4 -7.38 7.58 -5.35
C ILE A 4 -7.21 6.72 -4.11
N GLU A 5 -7.24 7.36 -2.94
CA GLU A 5 -7.17 6.65 -1.67
C GLU A 5 -8.55 6.23 -1.18
N THR A 6 -8.70 4.94 -0.88
CA THR A 6 -9.85 4.42 -0.14
C THR A 6 -9.53 4.43 1.36
N LYS A 7 -10.23 5.30 2.11
CA LYS A 7 -10.06 5.41 3.56
C LYS A 7 -11.16 4.63 4.28
N SER A 8 -10.77 3.53 4.90
CA SER A 8 -11.58 2.76 5.82
C SER A 8 -10.79 2.47 7.08
N ASP A 9 -11.45 2.39 8.21
CA ASP A 9 -10.82 2.05 9.47
C ASP A 9 -10.77 0.52 9.60
N ALA A 10 -9.58 -0.05 9.46
CA ALA A 10 -9.40 -1.49 9.60
C ALA A 10 -9.32 -1.92 11.06
N GLY A 11 -8.96 -1.01 11.97
CA GLY A 11 -8.91 -1.24 13.41
C GLY A 11 -10.29 -1.25 14.06
N ASP A 12 -11.20 -0.42 13.55
CA ASP A 12 -12.59 -0.36 13.99
C ASP A 12 -13.55 -0.24 12.79
N ARG A 13 -14.11 -1.35 12.39
CA ARG A 13 -15.02 -1.43 11.24
C ARG A 13 -16.33 -0.66 11.43
N SER A 14 -16.70 -0.30 12.66
CA SER A 14 -17.89 0.52 12.93
C SER A 14 -17.74 1.96 12.44
N ASN A 15 -16.49 2.43 12.27
CA ASN A 15 -16.16 3.76 11.78
C ASN A 15 -16.22 3.87 10.24
N SER A 16 -16.56 2.79 9.56
CA SER A 16 -16.57 2.76 8.08
C SER A 16 -17.84 2.14 7.55
N ALA A 17 -18.25 2.56 6.35
CA ALA A 17 -19.29 1.85 5.63
C ALA A 17 -18.86 0.40 5.35
N PRO A 18 -19.80 -0.56 5.21
CA PRO A 18 -19.46 -1.94 4.86
C PRO A 18 -18.56 -1.98 3.63
N LEU A 19 -17.38 -2.60 3.74
CA LEU A 19 -16.33 -2.55 2.70
C LEU A 19 -16.81 -2.92 1.31
N PRO A 20 -17.61 -4.00 1.11
CA PRO A 20 -18.09 -4.34 -0.24
C PRO A 20 -18.94 -3.23 -0.87
N PHE A 21 -19.76 -2.56 -0.05
CA PHE A 21 -20.58 -1.43 -0.50
C PHE A 21 -19.69 -0.22 -0.84
N PHE A 22 -18.77 0.14 0.07
CA PHE A 22 -17.86 1.27 -0.10
C PHE A 22 -17.01 1.12 -1.37
N VAL A 23 -16.31 -0.01 -1.52
CA VAL A 23 -15.43 -0.26 -2.66
C VAL A 23 -16.21 -0.31 -3.97
N LYS A 24 -17.39 -0.95 -3.97
CA LYS A 24 -18.28 -0.95 -5.13
C LYS A 24 -18.70 0.47 -5.52
N ARG A 25 -18.98 1.34 -4.56
CA ARG A 25 -19.36 2.74 -4.82
C ARG A 25 -18.20 3.49 -5.47
N VAL A 26 -16.98 3.38 -4.93
CA VAL A 26 -15.78 3.99 -5.53
C VAL A 26 -15.60 3.52 -6.99
N TYR A 27 -15.69 2.22 -7.23
CA TYR A 27 -15.58 1.66 -8.58
C TYR A 27 -16.66 2.20 -9.54
N GLN A 28 -17.91 2.32 -9.07
CA GLN A 28 -18.98 2.89 -9.87
C GLN A 28 -18.72 4.35 -10.27
N GLU A 29 -18.18 5.17 -9.36
CA GLU A 29 -17.84 6.56 -9.68
C GLU A 29 -16.68 6.65 -10.69
N VAL A 30 -15.66 5.82 -10.54
CA VAL A 30 -14.55 5.72 -11.52
C VAL A 30 -15.08 5.34 -12.90
N ARG A 31 -16.00 4.36 -12.97
CA ARG A 31 -16.63 3.96 -14.22
C ARG A 31 -17.52 5.03 -14.82
N ARG A 32 -18.34 5.69 -14.00
CA ARG A 32 -19.22 6.77 -14.44
C ARG A 32 -18.44 7.95 -15.05
N ALA A 33 -17.25 8.21 -14.49
CA ALA A 33 -16.36 9.25 -14.98
C ALA A 33 -15.53 8.82 -16.21
N GLY A 34 -15.57 7.54 -16.62
CA GLY A 34 -14.74 7.03 -17.72
C GLY A 34 -13.25 6.98 -17.44
N LEU A 35 -12.86 6.86 -16.16
CA LEU A 35 -11.46 7.02 -15.70
C LEU A 35 -10.73 5.71 -15.41
N GLN A 36 -11.28 4.55 -15.78
CA GLN A 36 -10.74 3.24 -15.37
C GLN A 36 -9.27 3.05 -15.78
N GLU A 37 -8.85 3.61 -16.92
CA GLU A 37 -7.49 3.52 -17.42
C GLU A 37 -6.56 4.66 -16.94
N GLN A 38 -7.12 5.60 -16.17
CA GLN A 38 -6.41 6.78 -15.71
C GLN A 38 -6.26 6.83 -14.19
N VAL A 39 -6.70 5.80 -13.48
CA VAL A 39 -6.65 5.73 -12.01
C VAL A 39 -5.79 4.58 -11.52
N MET A 40 -5.26 4.75 -10.33
CA MET A 40 -4.83 3.67 -9.44
C MET A 40 -5.53 3.85 -8.10
N ILE A 41 -5.74 2.76 -7.38
CA ILE A 41 -6.39 2.79 -6.05
C ILE A 41 -5.36 2.46 -4.99
N GLN A 42 -5.25 3.34 -4.00
CA GLN A 42 -4.38 3.12 -2.83
C GLN A 42 -5.19 2.95 -1.56
N SER A 43 -4.65 2.20 -0.62
CA SER A 43 -5.25 2.06 0.71
C SER A 43 -4.26 1.54 1.74
N PHE A 44 -4.44 1.98 2.99
CA PHE A 44 -3.87 1.32 4.16
C PHE A 44 -4.61 0.04 4.52
N ASP A 45 -5.92 0.00 4.28
CA ASP A 45 -6.72 -1.22 4.45
C ASP A 45 -6.65 -2.06 3.17
N TRP A 46 -5.76 -3.03 3.15
CA TRP A 46 -5.54 -3.89 1.97
C TRP A 46 -6.74 -4.79 1.64
N SER A 47 -7.72 -4.91 2.55
CA SER A 47 -8.99 -5.57 2.22
C SER A 47 -9.72 -4.84 1.09
N THR A 48 -9.64 -3.49 1.05
CA THR A 48 -10.26 -2.69 -0.02
C THR A 48 -9.58 -2.94 -1.36
N LEU A 49 -8.26 -3.12 -1.38
CA LEU A 49 -7.49 -3.44 -2.58
C LEU A 49 -7.91 -4.80 -3.16
N ARG A 50 -8.01 -5.81 -2.30
CA ARG A 50 -8.49 -7.15 -2.70
C ARG A 50 -9.91 -7.12 -3.27
N LEU A 51 -10.80 -6.31 -2.69
CA LEU A 51 -12.16 -6.13 -3.19
C LEU A 51 -12.17 -5.39 -4.53
N MET A 52 -11.36 -4.34 -4.69
CA MET A 52 -11.25 -3.61 -5.95
C MET A 52 -10.74 -4.51 -7.07
N HIS A 53 -9.72 -5.32 -6.81
CA HIS A 53 -9.20 -6.28 -7.80
C HIS A 53 -10.24 -7.28 -8.28
N LYS A 54 -11.14 -7.73 -7.39
CA LYS A 54 -12.26 -8.59 -7.76
C LYS A 54 -13.27 -7.90 -8.67
N LEU A 55 -13.44 -6.58 -8.56
CA LEU A 55 -14.35 -5.80 -9.40
C LEU A 55 -13.74 -5.48 -10.77
N ASP A 56 -12.47 -5.09 -10.81
CA ASP A 56 -11.75 -4.83 -12.06
C ASP A 56 -10.25 -5.10 -11.90
N ARG A 57 -9.78 -6.17 -12.54
CA ARG A 57 -8.38 -6.60 -12.50
C ARG A 57 -7.41 -5.67 -13.22
N ARG A 58 -7.92 -4.73 -14.03
CA ARG A 58 -7.10 -3.81 -14.82
C ARG A 58 -6.64 -2.59 -14.00
N ILE A 59 -7.39 -2.24 -12.97
CA ILE A 59 -7.04 -1.09 -12.12
C ILE A 59 -5.80 -1.46 -11.28
N PRO A 60 -4.68 -0.75 -11.45
CA PRO A 60 -3.49 -0.99 -10.65
C PRO A 60 -3.74 -0.56 -9.21
N LEU A 61 -3.16 -1.32 -8.28
CA LEU A 61 -3.33 -1.11 -6.85
C LEU A 61 -2.02 -0.65 -6.22
N VAL A 62 -2.14 0.19 -5.19
CA VAL A 62 -1.05 0.73 -4.39
C VAL A 62 -1.26 0.29 -2.94
N ALA A 63 -0.38 -0.52 -2.42
CA ALA A 63 -0.38 -0.91 -1.02
C ALA A 63 0.29 0.19 -0.19
N LEU A 64 -0.52 0.98 0.52
CA LEU A 64 -0.03 1.92 1.52
C LEU A 64 0.42 1.16 2.76
N ASP A 65 1.52 1.59 3.34
CA ASP A 65 2.07 0.99 4.54
C ASP A 65 2.39 2.04 5.60
N ASN A 66 2.06 1.70 6.83
CA ASN A 66 2.56 2.33 8.04
C ASN A 66 3.12 1.21 8.94
N PHE A 67 4.34 1.35 9.39
CA PHE A 67 5.02 0.35 10.21
C PHE A 67 4.17 -0.15 11.39
N GLU A 68 3.44 0.75 12.05
CA GLU A 68 2.59 0.39 13.18
C GLU A 68 1.43 -0.55 12.81
N ASN A 69 1.01 -0.52 11.55
CA ASN A 69 -0.07 -1.35 11.04
C ASN A 69 0.35 -2.80 10.76
N GLN A 70 1.65 -3.07 10.70
CA GLN A 70 2.17 -4.38 10.30
C GLN A 70 1.99 -5.46 11.36
N GLN A 71 2.12 -5.09 12.65
CA GLN A 71 2.00 -6.01 13.79
C GLN A 71 3.01 -7.16 13.80
N VAL A 72 4.23 -6.93 13.31
CA VAL A 72 5.32 -7.93 13.30
C VAL A 72 5.53 -8.52 14.69
N GLY A 73 5.61 -9.86 14.78
CA GLY A 73 5.79 -10.60 16.03
C GLY A 73 4.55 -10.63 16.94
N LYS A 74 3.39 -10.19 16.46
CA LYS A 74 2.13 -10.30 17.18
C LYS A 74 1.29 -11.44 16.61
N PRO A 75 0.59 -12.22 17.45
CA PRO A 75 -0.22 -13.33 16.97
C PRO A 75 -1.33 -12.87 16.01
N GLY A 76 -1.44 -13.57 14.88
CA GLY A 76 -2.53 -13.43 13.92
C GLY A 76 -2.38 -12.28 12.94
N ALA A 77 -3.29 -12.26 11.99
CA ALA A 77 -3.29 -11.29 10.89
C ALA A 77 -3.54 -9.86 11.35
N SER A 78 -2.77 -8.92 10.80
CA SER A 78 -3.08 -7.51 10.97
C SER A 78 -4.42 -7.16 10.31
N PRO A 79 -5.31 -6.41 10.98
CA PRO A 79 -6.55 -5.95 10.36
C PRO A 79 -6.30 -5.07 9.12
N TRP A 80 -5.15 -4.37 9.07
CA TRP A 80 -4.78 -3.48 7.97
C TRP A 80 -4.26 -4.20 6.74
N LEU A 81 -3.61 -5.38 6.91
CA LEU A 81 -2.99 -6.11 5.81
C LEU A 81 -3.95 -7.05 5.06
N GLY A 82 -5.25 -6.81 5.16
CA GLY A 82 -6.24 -7.57 4.37
C GLY A 82 -6.32 -9.05 4.74
N GLY A 83 -6.11 -9.40 6.00
CA GLY A 83 -6.12 -10.76 6.51
C GLY A 83 -4.78 -11.50 6.35
N ILE A 84 -3.71 -10.78 6.07
CA ILE A 84 -2.35 -11.33 6.03
C ILE A 84 -1.73 -11.25 7.43
N ASP A 85 -1.19 -12.36 7.91
CA ASP A 85 -0.23 -12.38 9.00
C ASP A 85 1.16 -12.09 8.41
N ILE A 86 1.77 -10.99 8.82
CA ILE A 86 3.07 -10.58 8.25
C ILE A 86 4.19 -11.55 8.63
N ASP A 87 4.04 -12.27 9.74
CA ASP A 87 5.03 -13.24 10.21
C ASP A 87 5.11 -14.47 9.28
N ASP A 88 4.05 -14.78 8.50
CA ASP A 88 4.10 -15.76 7.42
C ASP A 88 5.06 -15.35 6.28
N PHE A 89 5.40 -14.07 6.22
CA PHE A 89 6.36 -13.49 5.28
C PHE A 89 7.72 -13.15 5.93
N GLY A 90 7.94 -13.64 7.17
CA GLY A 90 9.15 -13.34 7.94
C GLY A 90 9.25 -11.87 8.35
N GLY A 91 8.13 -11.22 8.62
CA GLY A 91 8.06 -9.79 8.96
C GLY A 91 8.32 -8.86 7.77
N ASN A 92 8.28 -9.37 6.54
CA ASN A 92 8.61 -8.59 5.34
C ASN A 92 7.36 -8.05 4.65
N VAL A 93 7.07 -6.76 4.88
CA VAL A 93 5.87 -6.09 4.36
C VAL A 93 5.84 -5.99 2.84
N VAL A 94 7.00 -5.88 2.18
CA VAL A 94 7.08 -5.85 0.71
C VAL A 94 6.64 -7.19 0.11
N ARG A 95 7.08 -8.30 0.71
CA ARG A 95 6.66 -9.64 0.28
C ARG A 95 5.16 -9.87 0.54
N ALA A 96 4.66 -9.39 1.67
CA ALA A 96 3.24 -9.43 1.99
C ALA A 96 2.42 -8.62 0.97
N ALA A 97 2.84 -7.39 0.64
CA ALA A 97 2.18 -6.56 -0.39
C ALA A 97 2.22 -7.22 -1.78
N ALA A 98 3.36 -7.79 -2.16
CA ALA A 98 3.52 -8.49 -3.44
C ALA A 98 2.64 -9.74 -3.57
N SER A 99 2.19 -10.34 -2.47
CA SER A 99 1.27 -11.48 -2.49
C SER A 99 -0.17 -11.12 -2.87
N ILE A 100 -0.51 -9.83 -2.89
CA ILE A 100 -1.84 -9.36 -3.26
C ILE A 100 -1.90 -9.13 -4.77
N GLU A 101 -2.76 -9.88 -5.44
CA GLU A 101 -2.98 -9.72 -6.88
C GLU A 101 -3.39 -8.27 -7.24
N GLY A 102 -2.77 -7.74 -8.29
CA GLY A 102 -3.06 -6.40 -8.80
C GLY A 102 -2.24 -5.28 -8.13
N VAL A 103 -1.54 -5.53 -7.02
CA VAL A 103 -0.62 -4.56 -6.44
C VAL A 103 0.56 -4.36 -7.38
N LYS A 104 0.84 -3.11 -7.71
CA LYS A 104 1.93 -2.67 -8.60
C LYS A 104 2.88 -1.70 -7.92
N VAL A 105 2.41 -1.09 -6.84
CA VAL A 105 3.17 -0.09 -6.09
C VAL A 105 3.09 -0.42 -4.60
N PHE A 106 4.24 -0.41 -3.94
CA PHE A 106 4.36 -0.34 -2.50
C PHE A 106 4.66 1.10 -2.11
N SER A 107 3.88 1.67 -1.19
CA SER A 107 3.96 3.08 -0.82
C SER A 107 3.96 3.23 0.69
N SER A 108 5.12 3.55 1.26
CA SER A 108 5.35 3.62 2.71
C SER A 108 5.84 4.99 3.15
N GLY A 109 5.60 5.34 4.41
CA GLY A 109 6.30 6.47 5.02
C GLY A 109 7.82 6.26 4.94
N TRP A 110 8.56 7.30 4.61
CA TRP A 110 10.00 7.18 4.37
C TRP A 110 10.81 7.08 5.67
N ASP A 111 10.30 7.68 6.77
CA ASP A 111 11.00 7.88 8.04
C ASP A 111 10.39 7.11 9.22
N ILE A 112 9.32 6.36 8.98
CA ILE A 112 8.65 5.61 10.05
C ILE A 112 9.44 4.36 10.43
N GLY A 113 9.48 4.05 11.74
CA GLY A 113 10.02 2.80 12.25
C GLY A 113 11.36 2.89 12.97
N ASN A 114 11.75 4.06 13.53
CA ASN A 114 12.90 4.23 14.44
C ASN A 114 14.20 3.51 13.98
N LYS A 115 14.49 3.48 12.68
CA LYS A 115 15.74 2.92 12.19
C LYS A 115 16.91 3.86 12.53
N PRO A 116 18.09 3.31 12.88
CA PRO A 116 19.28 4.14 13.17
C PRO A 116 19.70 5.05 12.02
N SER A 117 19.38 4.66 10.77
CA SER A 117 19.64 5.47 9.57
C SER A 117 18.72 6.68 9.41
N GLY A 118 17.63 6.77 10.17
CA GLY A 118 16.56 7.75 9.97
C GLY A 118 15.66 7.45 8.76
N TYR A 119 15.96 6.41 7.97
CA TYR A 119 15.20 6.02 6.79
C TYR A 119 14.57 4.65 6.99
N TYR A 120 13.25 4.60 6.93
CA TYR A 120 12.53 3.32 6.89
C TYR A 120 12.62 2.69 5.49
N VAL A 121 12.42 3.50 4.46
CA VAL A 121 12.63 3.08 3.06
C VAL A 121 14.12 3.10 2.76
N ASP A 122 14.72 1.92 2.70
CA ASP A 122 16.15 1.73 2.44
C ASP A 122 16.41 0.98 1.13
N ALA A 123 17.69 0.90 0.75
CA ALA A 123 18.11 0.23 -0.47
C ALA A 123 17.72 -1.27 -0.50
N ALA A 124 17.65 -1.93 0.67
CA ALA A 124 17.24 -3.33 0.74
C ALA A 124 15.76 -3.50 0.42
N MET A 125 14.91 -2.65 0.98
CA MET A 125 13.48 -2.62 0.70
C MET A 125 13.21 -2.36 -0.79
N ILE A 126 13.89 -1.36 -1.38
CA ILE A 126 13.73 -1.02 -2.80
C ILE A 126 14.15 -2.18 -3.71
N ARG A 127 15.28 -2.84 -3.41
CA ARG A 127 15.71 -4.03 -4.18
C ARG A 127 14.70 -5.17 -4.08
N GLN A 128 14.15 -5.41 -2.89
CA GLN A 128 13.13 -6.46 -2.69
C GLN A 128 11.85 -6.14 -3.46
N ALA A 129 11.39 -4.90 -3.42
CA ALA A 129 10.21 -4.46 -4.16
C ALA A 129 10.40 -4.65 -5.67
N ARG A 130 11.55 -4.22 -6.21
CA ARG A 130 11.89 -4.43 -7.62
C ARG A 130 11.95 -5.90 -8.01
N ALA A 131 12.56 -6.74 -7.18
CA ALA A 131 12.61 -8.18 -7.42
C ALA A 131 11.21 -8.81 -7.42
N ALA A 132 10.26 -8.25 -6.67
CA ALA A 132 8.86 -8.64 -6.65
C ALA A 132 8.00 -7.96 -7.74
N GLY A 133 8.60 -7.15 -8.62
CA GLY A 133 7.89 -6.43 -9.68
C GLY A 133 7.10 -5.22 -9.21
N LEU A 134 7.39 -4.70 -8.01
CA LEU A 134 6.75 -3.52 -7.44
C LEU A 134 7.59 -2.26 -7.64
N LYS A 135 6.92 -1.13 -7.89
CA LYS A 135 7.49 0.21 -7.72
C LYS A 135 7.41 0.61 -6.23
N VAL A 136 8.33 1.49 -5.81
CA VAL A 136 8.31 2.07 -4.46
C VAL A 136 8.09 3.57 -4.56
N VAL A 137 7.03 4.06 -3.93
CA VAL A 137 6.67 5.49 -3.89
C VAL A 137 6.55 5.91 -2.43
N PRO A 138 7.61 6.47 -1.82
CA PRO A 138 7.57 6.92 -0.43
C PRO A 138 6.70 8.17 -0.23
N TRP A 139 6.14 8.33 0.98
CA TRP A 139 5.36 9.50 1.39
C TRP A 139 5.72 9.88 2.84
N THR A 140 5.45 11.09 3.34
CA THR A 140 5.34 12.34 2.59
C THR A 140 6.71 12.97 2.57
N VAL A 141 7.24 13.26 1.41
CA VAL A 141 8.62 13.74 1.26
C VAL A 141 8.59 15.20 0.80
N ASP A 142 8.90 16.12 1.72
CA ASP A 142 8.90 17.56 1.47
C ASP A 142 10.32 18.14 1.42
N ASP A 143 11.31 17.42 1.96
CA ASP A 143 12.71 17.85 1.97
C ASP A 143 13.41 17.42 0.65
N PRO A 144 13.97 18.37 -0.13
CA PRO A 144 14.69 18.06 -1.36
C PRO A 144 15.87 17.11 -1.17
N ALA A 145 16.59 17.18 -0.04
CA ALA A 145 17.71 16.29 0.21
C ALA A 145 17.22 14.83 0.41
N VAL A 146 16.11 14.65 1.11
CA VAL A 146 15.45 13.35 1.27
C VAL A 146 14.94 12.84 -0.08
N MET A 147 14.33 13.70 -0.91
CA MET A 147 13.89 13.33 -2.28
C MET A 147 15.06 12.80 -3.09
N HIS A 148 16.16 13.54 -3.16
CA HIS A 148 17.34 13.11 -3.91
C HIS A 148 17.88 11.78 -3.39
N HIS A 149 18.02 11.63 -2.08
CA HIS A 149 18.48 10.38 -1.49
C HIS A 149 17.59 9.19 -1.88
N LEU A 150 16.27 9.31 -1.76
CA LEU A 150 15.34 8.24 -2.11
C LEU A 150 15.36 7.90 -3.62
N ILE A 151 15.49 8.92 -4.48
CA ILE A 151 15.64 8.74 -5.93
C ILE A 151 16.96 7.99 -6.24
N ASP A 152 18.05 8.36 -5.60
CA ASP A 152 19.38 7.72 -5.79
C ASP A 152 19.35 6.25 -5.33
N LEU A 153 18.56 5.93 -4.28
CA LEU A 153 18.28 4.55 -3.88
C LEU A 153 17.44 3.80 -4.92
N GLY A 154 16.74 4.55 -5.79
CA GLY A 154 15.92 4.02 -6.88
C GLY A 154 14.43 3.91 -6.55
N SER A 155 13.91 4.74 -5.64
CA SER A 155 12.47 4.90 -5.54
C SER A 155 11.88 5.45 -6.85
N THR A 156 10.58 5.29 -7.02
CA THR A 156 9.85 5.89 -8.15
C THR A 156 9.31 7.25 -7.67
N ALA A 157 9.60 8.30 -8.37
CA ALA A 157 9.04 9.63 -8.14
C ALA A 157 7.67 9.76 -8.82
#